data_d6dd9ac7cafb71e5a0a9bc8a5301ddca
#
_entry.id   d6dd9ac7cafb71e5a0a9bc8a5301ddca
#
_cell.length_a   1.000
_cell.length_b   1.000
_cell.length_c   1.000
_cell.angle_alpha   90.00
_cell.angle_beta   90.00
_cell.angle_gamma   90.00
#
_symmetry.space_group_name_H-M   'P 1'
#
loop_
_entity.id
_entity.type
_entity.pdbx_description
1 polymer ?
#
loop_
_entity_poly.entity_id
_entity_poly.type
_entity_poly.pdbx_seq_one_letter_code
_entity_poly.pdbx_strand_id
1 'polypeptide(L)'
;MNPYSLDNLCLVRIKYNLIGYYGRMKGYCYPDFIAKPILFTKKIVFAEQILSVLNKIEPGISSSKGVIYYEMQMPIFLKAQMNLSRKSIDAKQAKTEFGKSIDCLQKSMEHLKYNSKETYGNQLYIGAQDTLKQLKKFVK
;
A
#
# COMPACT_ATOMS: atom_id res chain seq x y z
N MET A 1 21.03 -5.52 20.65
CA MET A 1 20.04 -5.05 19.66
C MET A 1 19.16 -3.98 20.29
N ASN A 2 19.04 -2.81 19.67
CA ASN A 2 18.15 -1.75 20.15
C ASN A 2 16.69 -2.15 19.86
N PRO A 3 15.83 -2.35 20.90
CA PRO A 3 14.44 -2.76 20.68
C PRO A 3 13.60 -1.71 19.95
N TYR A 4 14.05 -0.46 19.89
CA TYR A 4 13.36 0.63 19.19
C TYR A 4 13.90 0.87 17.78
N SER A 5 14.87 0.08 17.32
CA SER A 5 15.38 0.17 15.96
C SER A 5 14.31 -0.22 14.94
N LEU A 6 14.27 0.47 13.80
CA LEU A 6 13.41 0.10 12.68
C LEU A 6 13.73 -1.30 12.13
N ASP A 7 14.97 -1.75 12.31
CA ASP A 7 15.41 -3.07 11.87
C ASP A 7 15.06 -4.19 12.87
N ASN A 8 14.41 -3.87 13.99
CA ASN A 8 13.93 -4.87 14.94
C ASN A 8 12.78 -5.68 14.31
N LEU A 9 12.98 -6.98 14.15
CA LEU A 9 12.02 -7.88 13.50
C LEU A 9 10.68 -7.94 14.23
N CYS A 10 10.67 -7.81 15.55
CA CYS A 10 9.41 -7.79 16.31
C CYS A 10 8.57 -6.55 15.96
N LEU A 11 9.21 -5.38 15.86
CA LEU A 11 8.54 -4.15 15.46
C LEU A 11 8.03 -4.23 14.02
N VAL A 12 8.82 -4.79 13.11
CA VAL A 12 8.42 -5.00 11.71
C VAL A 12 7.19 -5.88 11.64
N ARG A 13 7.15 -6.97 12.39
CA ARG A 13 6.00 -7.88 12.43
C ARG A 13 4.75 -7.19 12.95
N ILE A 14 4.88 -6.40 14.02
CA ILE A 14 3.77 -5.61 14.57
C ILE A 14 3.25 -4.62 13.53
N LYS A 15 4.13 -3.88 12.87
CA LYS A 15 3.75 -2.92 11.83
C LYS A 15 3.09 -3.59 10.64
N TYR A 16 3.57 -4.77 10.22
CA TYR A 16 2.97 -5.56 9.16
C TYR A 16 1.52 -5.91 9.50
N ASN A 17 1.25 -6.36 10.72
CA ASN A 17 -0.09 -6.67 11.18
C ASN A 17 -0.97 -5.42 11.25
N LEU A 18 -0.43 -4.30 11.75
CA LEU A 18 -1.17 -3.03 11.83
C LEU A 18 -1.62 -2.50 10.48
N ILE A 19 -0.81 -2.69 9.44
CA ILE A 19 -1.20 -2.29 8.07
C ILE A 19 -2.49 -2.98 7.64
N GLY A 20 -2.62 -4.27 7.94
CA GLY A 20 -3.84 -5.02 7.64
C GLY A 20 -5.05 -4.50 8.40
N TYR A 21 -4.86 -4.04 9.62
CA TYR A 21 -5.96 -3.50 10.45
C TYR A 21 -6.44 -2.12 9.98
N TYR A 22 -5.57 -1.29 9.44
CA TYR A 22 -5.93 0.02 8.90
C TYR A 22 -6.78 -0.07 7.62
N GLY A 23 -7.89 -0.66 7.64
CA GLY A 23 -8.81 -0.82 6.53
C GLY A 23 -9.83 -1.90 6.80
N ARG A 24 -9.66 -2.64 7.89
CA ARG A 24 -10.50 -3.80 8.24
C ARG A 24 -11.15 -3.70 9.61
N MET A 25 -10.51 -3.03 10.57
CA MET A 25 -11.06 -2.90 11.92
C MET A 25 -12.06 -1.75 12.01
N LYS A 26 -13.06 -1.90 12.88
CA LYS A 26 -14.04 -0.85 13.15
C LYS A 26 -13.32 0.45 13.58
N GLY A 27 -13.70 1.56 12.99
CA GLY A 27 -13.06 2.86 13.21
C GLY A 27 -11.83 3.11 12.34
N TYR A 28 -11.31 2.09 11.68
CA TYR A 28 -10.16 2.17 10.77
C TYR A 28 -10.46 1.64 9.37
N CYS A 29 -11.68 1.15 9.14
CA CYS A 29 -12.10 0.69 7.82
C CYS A 29 -12.76 1.80 7.00
N TYR A 30 -12.87 1.57 5.70
CA TYR A 30 -13.62 2.47 4.83
C TYR A 30 -15.12 2.35 5.13
N PRO A 31 -15.94 3.41 5.20
CA PRO A 31 -15.59 4.82 4.96
C PRO A 31 -14.95 5.57 6.13
N ASP A 32 -14.91 5.01 7.34
CA ASP A 32 -14.36 5.68 8.53
C ASP A 32 -12.91 6.11 8.30
N PHE A 33 -12.14 5.27 7.64
CA PHE A 33 -10.74 5.53 7.30
C PHE A 33 -10.60 6.73 6.37
N ILE A 34 -11.54 6.93 5.45
CA ILE A 34 -11.56 8.08 4.54
C ILE A 34 -11.79 9.39 5.30
N ALA A 35 -12.59 9.35 6.35
CA ALA A 35 -12.87 10.54 7.16
C ALA A 35 -11.67 11.01 7.99
N LYS A 36 -10.65 10.17 8.17
CA LYS A 36 -9.47 10.45 8.98
C LYS A 36 -8.18 10.42 8.14
N PRO A 37 -7.83 11.49 7.44
CA PRO A 37 -6.66 11.51 6.53
C PRO A 37 -5.34 11.10 7.18
N ILE A 38 -5.18 11.32 8.49
CA ILE A 38 -3.98 10.94 9.21
C ILE A 38 -3.74 9.44 9.19
N LEU A 39 -4.79 8.61 9.10
CA LEU A 39 -4.66 7.16 9.03
C LEU A 39 -4.04 6.73 7.71
N PHE A 40 -4.34 7.40 6.62
CA PHE A 40 -3.69 7.16 5.33
C PHE A 40 -2.19 7.40 5.41
N THR A 41 -1.80 8.53 6.01
CA THR A 41 -0.38 8.87 6.19
C THR A 41 0.33 7.85 7.07
N LYS A 42 -0.27 7.44 8.19
CA LYS A 42 0.29 6.42 9.08
C LYS A 42 0.47 5.08 8.35
N LYS A 43 -0.52 4.65 7.59
CA LYS A 43 -0.44 3.40 6.83
C LYS A 43 0.69 3.44 5.81
N ILE A 44 0.83 4.54 5.08
CA ILE A 44 1.90 4.72 4.10
C ILE A 44 3.27 4.69 4.78
N VAL A 45 3.45 5.41 5.88
CA VAL A 45 4.72 5.46 6.63
C VAL A 45 5.11 4.08 7.15
N PHE A 46 4.18 3.35 7.75
CA PHE A 46 4.44 1.98 8.22
C PHE A 46 4.84 1.05 7.08
N ALA A 47 4.15 1.15 5.95
CA ALA A 47 4.47 0.34 4.77
C ALA A 47 5.88 0.64 4.26
N GLU A 48 6.25 1.91 4.16
CA GLU A 48 7.60 2.31 3.73
C GLU A 48 8.68 1.79 4.69
N GLN A 49 8.45 1.87 5.99
CA GLN A 49 9.38 1.34 7.01
C GLN A 49 9.56 -0.17 6.87
N ILE A 50 8.47 -0.91 6.69
CA ILE A 50 8.53 -2.37 6.49
C ILE A 50 9.25 -2.72 5.21
N LEU A 51 8.99 -2.02 4.10
CA LEU A 51 9.68 -2.24 2.83
C LEU A 51 11.17 -1.98 2.94
N SER A 52 11.58 -0.95 3.67
CA SER A 52 12.99 -0.66 3.93
C SER A 52 13.69 -1.85 4.58
N VAL A 53 13.07 -2.45 5.59
CA VAL A 53 13.64 -3.63 6.28
C VAL A 53 13.60 -4.87 5.38
N LEU A 54 12.48 -5.13 4.71
CA LEU A 54 12.34 -6.29 3.84
C LEU A 54 13.33 -6.25 2.67
N ASN A 55 13.63 -5.08 2.15
CA ASN A 55 14.63 -4.93 1.08
C ASN A 55 16.04 -5.32 1.55
N LYS A 56 16.35 -5.17 2.82
CA LYS A 56 17.62 -5.63 3.42
C LYS A 56 17.63 -7.14 3.66
N ILE A 57 16.53 -7.70 4.16
CA ILE A 57 16.42 -9.11 4.57
C ILE A 57 16.14 -10.01 3.38
N GLU A 58 15.21 -9.62 2.52
CA GLU A 58 14.74 -10.38 1.36
C GLU A 58 14.90 -9.58 0.08
N PRO A 59 16.16 -9.37 -0.41
CA PRO A 59 16.34 -8.69 -1.68
C PRO A 59 15.75 -9.52 -2.82
N GLY A 60 15.22 -8.85 -3.84
CA GLY A 60 14.60 -9.52 -4.98
C GLY A 60 13.10 -9.75 -4.82
N ILE A 61 12.58 -10.78 -5.47
CA ILE A 61 11.15 -11.08 -5.49
C ILE A 61 10.70 -11.66 -4.14
N SER A 62 9.63 -11.10 -3.57
CA SER A 62 9.11 -11.51 -2.26
C SER A 62 7.60 -11.30 -2.19
N SER A 63 6.85 -12.34 -1.80
CA SER A 63 5.41 -12.22 -1.59
C SER A 63 5.07 -11.21 -0.50
N SER A 64 5.86 -11.14 0.56
CA SER A 64 5.67 -10.16 1.64
C SER A 64 5.74 -8.73 1.13
N LYS A 65 6.72 -8.42 0.28
CA LYS A 65 6.82 -7.11 -0.36
C LYS A 65 5.61 -6.83 -1.26
N GLY A 66 5.17 -7.84 -2.01
CA GLY A 66 4.01 -7.71 -2.88
C GLY A 66 2.75 -7.34 -2.12
N VAL A 67 2.51 -7.96 -0.97
CA VAL A 67 1.38 -7.64 -0.10
C VAL A 67 1.49 -6.20 0.41
N ILE A 68 2.67 -5.77 0.84
CA ILE A 68 2.88 -4.40 1.35
C ILE A 68 2.63 -3.36 0.24
N TYR A 69 3.14 -3.58 -0.96
CA TYR A 69 2.87 -2.67 -2.08
C TYR A 69 1.38 -2.60 -2.42
N TYR A 70 0.70 -3.75 -2.37
CA TYR A 70 -0.76 -3.78 -2.58
C TYR A 70 -1.51 -2.96 -1.54
N GLU A 71 -1.13 -3.09 -0.26
CA GLU A 71 -1.76 -2.35 0.83
C GLU A 71 -1.45 -0.84 0.79
N MET A 72 -0.34 -0.43 0.19
CA MET A 72 0.01 0.99 0.04
C MET A 72 -0.80 1.72 -1.01
N GLN A 73 -1.24 1.05 -2.06
CA GLN A 73 -1.80 1.73 -3.23
C GLN A 73 -3.10 2.48 -2.92
N MET A 74 -3.99 1.89 -2.14
CA MET A 74 -5.28 2.51 -1.85
C MET A 74 -5.14 3.80 -1.00
N PRO A 75 -4.35 3.83 0.09
CA PRO A 75 -4.12 5.05 0.84
C PRO A 75 -3.53 6.18 -0.01
N ILE A 76 -2.59 5.88 -0.89
CA ILE A 76 -2.00 6.88 -1.79
C ILE A 76 -3.06 7.46 -2.72
N PHE A 77 -3.84 6.59 -3.34
CA PHE A 77 -4.90 7.00 -4.27
C PHE A 77 -5.97 7.85 -3.58
N LEU A 78 -6.48 7.39 -2.43
CA LEU A 78 -7.53 8.09 -1.68
C LEU A 78 -7.05 9.42 -1.13
N LYS A 79 -5.81 9.49 -0.66
CA LYS A 79 -5.21 10.73 -0.18
C LYS A 79 -5.11 11.76 -1.32
N ALA A 80 -4.66 11.33 -2.49
CA ALA A 80 -4.58 12.20 -3.67
C ALA A 80 -5.98 12.69 -4.09
N GLN A 81 -6.96 11.80 -4.10
CA GLN A 81 -8.34 12.14 -4.44
C GLN A 81 -8.94 13.15 -3.46
N MET A 82 -8.72 12.96 -2.16
CA MET A 82 -9.16 13.90 -1.13
C MET A 82 -8.51 15.27 -1.28
N ASN A 83 -7.20 15.31 -1.52
CA ASN A 83 -6.48 16.55 -1.69
C ASN A 83 -6.94 17.31 -2.94
N LEU A 84 -7.22 16.58 -4.02
CA LEU A 84 -7.78 17.17 -5.23
C LEU A 84 -9.19 17.77 -4.97
N SER A 85 -10.05 17.02 -4.27
CA SER A 85 -11.40 17.48 -3.92
C SER A 85 -11.38 18.72 -3.03
N ARG A 86 -10.39 18.82 -2.13
CA ARG A 86 -10.20 19.97 -1.24
C ARG A 86 -9.44 21.11 -1.91
N LYS A 87 -9.05 20.95 -3.18
CA LYS A 87 -8.24 21.92 -3.94
C LYS A 87 -6.90 22.23 -3.28
N SER A 88 -6.37 21.30 -2.46
CA SER A 88 -5.03 21.42 -1.86
C SER A 88 -3.92 21.16 -2.86
N ILE A 89 -4.21 20.42 -3.93
CA ILE A 89 -3.30 20.14 -5.04
C ILE A 89 -4.02 20.39 -6.36
N ASP A 90 -3.27 20.67 -7.42
CA ASP A 90 -3.82 20.84 -8.76
C ASP A 90 -3.97 19.49 -9.49
N ALA A 91 -4.58 19.50 -10.67
CA ALA A 91 -4.79 18.29 -11.46
C ALA A 91 -3.47 17.61 -11.86
N LYS A 92 -2.41 18.38 -12.10
CA LYS A 92 -1.10 17.85 -12.46
C LYS A 92 -0.45 17.12 -11.28
N GLN A 93 -0.52 17.70 -10.10
CA GLN A 93 -0.03 17.06 -8.87
C GLN A 93 -0.83 15.80 -8.55
N ALA A 94 -2.16 15.84 -8.74
CA ALA A 94 -3.03 14.69 -8.56
C ALA A 94 -2.64 13.53 -9.50
N LYS A 95 -2.35 13.82 -10.76
CA LYS A 95 -1.88 12.79 -11.71
C LYS A 95 -0.57 12.16 -11.27
N THR A 96 0.36 12.95 -10.73
CA THR A 96 1.63 12.44 -10.20
C THR A 96 1.39 11.49 -9.03
N GLU A 97 0.50 11.84 -8.11
CA GLU A 97 0.16 11.01 -6.97
C GLU A 97 -0.57 9.72 -7.39
N PHE A 98 -1.47 9.80 -8.35
CA PHE A 98 -2.12 8.61 -8.92
C PHE A 98 -1.11 7.70 -9.61
N GLY A 99 -0.11 8.28 -10.26
CA GLY A 99 1.01 7.53 -10.85
C GLY A 99 1.78 6.73 -9.80
N LYS A 100 1.99 7.28 -8.61
CA LYS A 100 2.63 6.55 -7.49
C LYS A 100 1.79 5.35 -7.06
N SER A 101 0.47 5.49 -7.01
CA SER A 101 -0.43 4.37 -6.70
C SER A 101 -0.33 3.27 -7.77
N ILE A 102 -0.29 3.63 -9.04
CA ILE A 102 -0.12 2.69 -10.15
C ILE A 102 1.24 1.97 -10.05
N ASP A 103 2.31 2.69 -9.73
CA ASP A 103 3.64 2.09 -9.51
C ASP A 103 3.61 1.05 -8.39
N CYS A 104 2.93 1.35 -7.28
CA CYS A 104 2.78 0.39 -6.18
C CYS A 104 2.05 -0.88 -6.63
N LEU A 105 1.00 -0.75 -7.44
CA LEU A 105 0.30 -1.90 -8.00
C LEU A 105 1.17 -2.72 -8.92
N GLN A 106 1.95 -2.07 -9.78
CA GLN A 106 2.85 -2.77 -10.71
C GLN A 106 3.93 -3.52 -9.94
N LYS A 107 4.54 -2.91 -8.93
CA LYS A 107 5.53 -3.57 -8.06
C LYS A 107 4.90 -4.73 -7.29
N SER A 108 3.69 -4.56 -6.77
CA SER A 108 2.96 -5.63 -6.13
C SER A 108 2.79 -6.83 -7.07
N MET A 109 2.38 -6.59 -8.30
CA MET A 109 2.19 -7.63 -9.30
C MET A 109 3.51 -8.34 -9.63
N GLU A 110 4.63 -7.61 -9.74
CA GLU A 110 5.94 -8.22 -9.97
C GLU A 110 6.33 -9.23 -8.88
N HIS A 111 6.01 -8.91 -7.63
CA HIS A 111 6.30 -9.79 -6.51
C HIS A 111 5.31 -10.94 -6.36
N LEU A 112 4.04 -10.75 -6.74
CA LEU A 112 2.98 -11.72 -6.50
C LEU A 112 2.72 -12.68 -7.66
N LYS A 113 3.21 -12.39 -8.86
CA LYS A 113 2.91 -13.17 -10.07
C LYS A 113 3.37 -14.64 -10.00
N TYR A 114 4.32 -14.94 -9.13
CA TYR A 114 4.86 -16.31 -8.98
C TYR A 114 4.12 -17.14 -7.93
N ASN A 115 3.12 -16.58 -7.24
CA ASN A 115 2.34 -17.33 -6.26
C ASN A 115 1.43 -18.34 -6.95
N SER A 116 1.24 -19.49 -6.31
CA SER A 116 0.34 -20.52 -6.83
C SER A 116 -1.12 -20.04 -6.77
N LYS A 117 -1.95 -20.62 -7.66
CA LYS A 117 -3.34 -20.17 -7.87
C LYS A 117 -4.24 -20.25 -6.62
N GLU A 118 -3.89 -21.09 -5.67
CA GLU A 118 -4.69 -21.30 -4.46
C GLU A 118 -4.28 -20.41 -3.29
N THR A 119 -3.26 -19.54 -3.46
CA THR A 119 -2.73 -18.73 -2.38
C THR A 119 -3.42 -17.37 -2.29
N TYR A 120 -3.35 -16.78 -1.09
CA TYR A 120 -3.78 -15.40 -0.85
C TYR A 120 -3.03 -14.42 -1.75
N GLY A 121 -1.72 -14.65 -1.96
CA GLY A 121 -0.92 -13.82 -2.86
C GLY A 121 -1.45 -13.79 -4.29
N ASN A 122 -1.94 -14.91 -4.80
CA ASN A 122 -2.55 -14.95 -6.13
C ASN A 122 -3.89 -14.19 -6.17
N GLN A 123 -4.68 -14.27 -5.12
CA GLN A 123 -5.92 -13.50 -5.01
C GLN A 123 -5.64 -11.99 -5.07
N LEU A 124 -4.59 -11.55 -4.38
CA LEU A 124 -4.14 -10.15 -4.43
C LEU A 124 -3.62 -9.78 -5.82
N TYR A 125 -2.93 -10.69 -6.49
CA TYR A 125 -2.43 -10.46 -7.86
C TYR A 125 -3.59 -10.20 -8.84
N ILE A 126 -4.63 -11.01 -8.77
CA ILE A 126 -5.83 -10.85 -9.61
C ILE A 126 -6.52 -9.52 -9.29
N GLY A 127 -6.70 -9.22 -8.00
CA GLY A 127 -7.28 -7.96 -7.54
C GLY A 127 -6.46 -6.75 -8.00
N ALA A 128 -5.14 -6.86 -7.96
CA ALA A 128 -4.23 -5.81 -8.43
C ALA A 128 -4.37 -5.57 -9.94
N GLN A 129 -4.51 -6.62 -10.73
CA GLN A 129 -4.74 -6.49 -12.18
C GLN A 129 -6.02 -5.71 -12.48
N ASP A 130 -7.11 -6.04 -11.80
CA ASP A 130 -8.40 -5.38 -12.00
C ASP A 130 -8.34 -3.92 -11.55
N THR A 131 -7.75 -3.66 -10.39
CA THR A 131 -7.57 -2.30 -9.87
C THR A 131 -6.70 -1.46 -10.81
N LEU A 132 -5.63 -2.05 -11.34
CA LEU A 132 -4.75 -1.36 -12.29
C LEU A 132 -5.49 -0.93 -13.56
N LYS A 133 -6.35 -1.81 -14.10
CA LYS A 133 -7.17 -1.47 -15.26
C LYS A 133 -8.09 -0.29 -14.97
N GLN A 134 -8.72 -0.28 -13.80
CA GLN A 134 -9.61 0.81 -13.38
C GLN A 134 -8.84 2.13 -13.20
N LEU A 135 -7.68 2.09 -12.54
CA LEU A 135 -6.86 3.28 -12.32
C LEU A 135 -6.31 3.88 -13.62
N LYS A 136 -5.92 3.03 -14.56
CA LYS A 136 -5.46 3.50 -15.87
C LYS A 136 -6.57 4.23 -16.64
N LYS A 137 -7.81 3.78 -16.53
CA LYS A 137 -8.95 4.49 -17.11
C LYS A 137 -9.18 5.84 -16.44
N PHE A 138 -9.00 5.91 -15.13
CA PHE A 138 -9.22 7.13 -14.35
C PHE A 138 -8.16 8.20 -14.64
N VAL A 139 -6.91 7.81 -14.87
CA VAL A 139 -5.77 8.71 -15.09
C VAL A 139 -5.70 9.22 -16.53
N LYS A 140 -6.32 8.52 -17.46
CA LYS A 140 -6.48 9.01 -18.84
C LYS A 140 -7.46 10.21 -18.90
#